data_907d77351f41b1bee6beae95771f84a8
#
_entry.id   907d77351f41b1bee6beae95771f84a8
#
_cell.length_a   1.000
_cell.length_b   1.000
_cell.length_c   1.000
_cell.angle_alpha   90.00
_cell.angle_beta   90.00
_cell.angle_gamma   90.00
#
_symmetry.space_group_name_H-M   'P 1'
#
loop_
_entity.id
_entity.type
_entity.pdbx_description
1 polymer ?
#
loop_
_entity_poly.entity_id
_entity_poly.type
_entity_poly.pdbx_seq_one_letter_code
_entity_poly.pdbx_strand_id
1 'polypeptide(L)'
;MKLAILIGRFPPGALGGAEHQAEGWALRLSDRHRVTVVTRRESPGERTDERRDGFDLIRLPVGRFPVVRAFQDAANIARVVESLDPRPDALLCFQTFVSGYAGVRIQKRTGIPALVWIRGEGEYRLAQSPGARAMHPAVWRDARTVLIQTEEGGAALLRELERHAPAVRRVVEPKLVVVPNGLDLPERRAVTPPPPRGPILSVGRLIPEKGMDLAIDAALALSAPLTLAGAGPERARLEARANHARADVRFAGFVPHASLARLYAESRCVVLAARHGEGLPNALLEAMAWGRPVVATPVAGVRGLVRDGENGLVVPAEAGALAAALRRLGDEPDLAARLGAGARATAESYAWANVRPRLETVLEWCVA
;
A
#
# COMPACT_ATOMS: atom_id res chain seq x y z
N MET A 1 -11.74 -22.28 5.45
CA MET A 1 -11.04 -21.90 6.70
C MET A 1 -11.75 -20.71 7.34
N LYS A 2 -11.49 -20.49 8.62
CA LYS A 2 -11.88 -19.30 9.37
C LYS A 2 -10.65 -18.42 9.52
N LEU A 3 -10.72 -17.19 9.04
CA LEU A 3 -9.57 -16.28 9.00
C LEU A 3 -9.88 -15.05 9.83
N ALA A 4 -8.91 -14.59 10.63
CA ALA A 4 -8.96 -13.29 11.26
C ALA A 4 -7.95 -12.34 10.59
N ILE A 5 -8.43 -11.24 10.02
CA ILE A 5 -7.61 -10.15 9.49
C ILE A 5 -7.44 -9.11 10.59
N LEU A 6 -6.21 -8.89 11.01
CA LEU A 6 -5.86 -7.91 12.04
C LEU A 6 -5.23 -6.69 11.40
N ILE A 7 -5.81 -5.51 11.63
CA ILE A 7 -5.30 -4.25 11.09
C ILE A 7 -5.59 -3.09 12.04
N GLY A 8 -4.68 -2.14 12.11
CA GLY A 8 -4.81 -0.98 13.00
C GLY A 8 -5.95 -0.03 12.64
N ARG A 9 -6.28 0.09 11.35
CA ARG A 9 -7.33 0.96 10.80
C ARG A 9 -8.05 0.26 9.66
N PHE A 10 -9.33 0.59 9.45
CA PHE A 10 -10.13 -0.05 8.39
C PHE A 10 -11.20 0.92 7.86
N PRO A 11 -11.55 0.87 6.56
CA PRO A 11 -12.59 1.72 5.97
C PRO A 11 -13.94 1.65 6.70
N PRO A 12 -14.75 2.75 6.67
CA PRO A 12 -14.58 3.97 5.87
C PRO A 12 -13.71 5.04 6.55
N GLY A 13 -13.38 4.96 7.82
CA GLY A 13 -12.63 5.99 8.55
C GLY A 13 -11.16 6.11 8.15
N ALA A 14 -10.56 5.04 7.66
CA ALA A 14 -9.15 4.98 7.30
C ALA A 14 -8.93 4.95 5.79
N LEU A 15 -7.97 5.74 5.29
CA LEU A 15 -7.84 6.12 3.89
C LEU A 15 -6.41 5.91 3.36
N GLY A 16 -5.79 4.79 3.71
CA GLY A 16 -4.46 4.43 3.23
C GLY A 16 -4.47 3.23 2.28
N GLY A 17 -3.35 3.03 1.58
CA GLY A 17 -3.21 1.89 0.66
C GLY A 17 -3.25 0.53 1.36
N ALA A 18 -2.77 0.44 2.61
CA ALA A 18 -2.81 -0.80 3.38
C ALA A 18 -4.24 -1.16 3.81
N GLU A 19 -5.02 -0.15 4.21
CA GLU A 19 -6.41 -0.29 4.63
C GLU A 19 -7.29 -0.72 3.46
N HIS A 20 -7.12 -0.09 2.30
CA HIS A 20 -7.83 -0.47 1.07
C HIS A 20 -7.48 -1.91 0.64
N GLN A 21 -6.22 -2.30 0.72
CA GLN A 21 -5.81 -3.67 0.44
C GLN A 21 -6.40 -4.67 1.44
N ALA A 22 -6.46 -4.33 2.73
CA ALA A 22 -7.08 -5.21 3.73
C ALA A 22 -8.57 -5.44 3.45
N GLU A 23 -9.30 -4.40 3.03
CA GLU A 23 -10.70 -4.51 2.59
C GLU A 23 -10.81 -5.39 1.32
N GLY A 24 -9.99 -5.14 0.32
CA GLY A 24 -9.94 -5.94 -0.91
C GLY A 24 -9.68 -7.43 -0.62
N TRP A 25 -8.77 -7.75 0.29
CA TRP A 25 -8.50 -9.12 0.72
C TRP A 25 -9.66 -9.72 1.52
N ALA A 26 -10.25 -8.95 2.45
CA ALA A 26 -11.41 -9.43 3.21
C ALA A 26 -12.56 -9.84 2.27
N LEU A 27 -12.88 -9.00 1.28
CA LEU A 27 -13.89 -9.28 0.26
C LEU A 27 -13.56 -10.54 -0.56
N ARG A 28 -12.33 -10.67 -1.07
CA ARG A 28 -11.94 -11.78 -1.95
C ARG A 28 -11.79 -13.11 -1.22
N LEU A 29 -11.38 -13.09 0.04
CA LEU A 29 -11.26 -14.30 0.86
C LEU A 29 -12.63 -14.77 1.37
N SER A 30 -13.59 -13.86 1.57
CA SER A 30 -14.93 -14.21 2.06
C SER A 30 -15.75 -15.09 1.09
N ASP A 31 -15.37 -15.16 -0.19
CA ASP A 31 -15.98 -16.07 -1.16
C ASP A 31 -15.80 -17.55 -0.78
N ARG A 32 -14.71 -17.91 -0.12
CA ARG A 32 -14.34 -19.30 0.19
C ARG A 32 -14.07 -19.55 1.67
N HIS A 33 -13.92 -18.49 2.46
CA HIS A 33 -13.53 -18.56 3.86
C HIS A 33 -14.49 -17.74 4.72
N ARG A 34 -14.65 -18.13 5.98
CA ARG A 34 -15.28 -17.24 6.95
C ARG A 34 -14.25 -16.24 7.43
N VAL A 35 -14.44 -14.96 7.10
CA VAL A 35 -13.49 -13.89 7.41
C VAL A 35 -14.05 -12.99 8.51
N THR A 36 -13.24 -12.71 9.51
CA THR A 36 -13.50 -11.71 10.55
C THR A 36 -12.38 -10.68 10.53
N VAL A 37 -12.71 -9.41 10.29
CA VAL A 37 -11.75 -8.30 10.38
C VAL A 37 -11.81 -7.72 11.78
N VAL A 38 -10.68 -7.63 12.46
CA VAL A 38 -10.56 -6.99 13.78
C VAL A 38 -9.68 -5.75 13.67
N THR A 39 -10.25 -4.61 13.99
CA THR A 39 -9.61 -3.29 13.87
C THR A 39 -9.93 -2.40 15.06
N ARG A 40 -9.34 -1.22 15.13
CA ARG A 40 -9.72 -0.21 16.12
C ARG A 40 -10.77 0.74 15.56
N ARG A 41 -11.58 1.31 16.45
CA ARG A 41 -12.54 2.35 16.14
C ARG A 41 -11.81 3.68 15.91
N GLU A 42 -12.16 4.42 14.87
CA GLU A 42 -11.59 5.73 14.58
C GLU A 42 -12.43 6.87 15.20
N SER A 43 -13.76 6.67 15.29
CA SER A 43 -14.66 7.65 15.87
C SER A 43 -15.68 6.99 16.83
N PRO A 44 -16.23 7.73 17.81
CA PRO A 44 -17.24 7.21 18.74
C PRO A 44 -18.53 6.71 18.07
N GLY A 45 -18.86 7.24 16.90
CA GLY A 45 -20.08 6.87 16.15
C GLY A 45 -19.98 5.62 15.30
N GLU A 46 -18.78 5.03 15.15
CA GLU A 46 -18.63 3.78 14.41
C GLU A 46 -19.24 2.61 15.17
N ARG A 47 -19.95 1.72 14.44
CA ARG A 47 -20.48 0.49 15.00
C ARG A 47 -19.34 -0.41 15.48
N THR A 48 -19.55 -1.08 16.62
CA THR A 48 -18.58 -2.04 17.17
C THR A 48 -18.50 -3.31 16.34
N ASP A 49 -19.66 -3.84 15.97
CA ASP A 49 -19.79 -5.09 15.23
C ASP A 49 -20.74 -4.87 14.05
N GLU A 50 -20.34 -5.30 12.86
CA GLU A 50 -21.17 -5.25 11.66
C GLU A 50 -20.84 -6.42 10.73
N ARG A 51 -21.87 -6.92 10.02
CA ARG A 51 -21.71 -7.79 8.86
C ARG A 51 -21.56 -6.90 7.62
N ARG A 52 -20.53 -7.11 6.84
CA ARG A 52 -20.23 -6.27 5.67
C ARG A 52 -19.75 -7.12 4.51
N ASP A 53 -20.45 -7.05 3.38
CA ASP A 53 -20.02 -7.64 2.10
C ASP A 53 -19.41 -9.06 2.20
N GLY A 54 -19.99 -9.93 3.05
CA GLY A 54 -19.56 -11.31 3.20
C GLY A 54 -18.61 -11.59 4.36
N PHE A 55 -18.05 -10.58 5.04
CA PHE A 55 -17.19 -10.74 6.22
C PHE A 55 -17.77 -10.07 7.48
N ASP A 56 -17.31 -10.52 8.63
CA ASP A 56 -17.63 -9.91 9.92
C ASP A 56 -16.57 -8.84 10.26
N LEU A 57 -16.98 -7.67 10.74
CA LEU A 57 -16.08 -6.57 11.09
C LEU A 57 -16.29 -6.15 12.54
N ILE A 58 -15.24 -6.25 13.34
CA ILE A 58 -15.21 -5.90 14.76
C ILE A 58 -14.30 -4.70 14.98
N ARG A 59 -14.86 -3.59 15.49
CA ARG A 59 -14.11 -2.37 15.82
C ARG A 59 -13.95 -2.21 17.32
N LEU A 60 -12.73 -2.20 17.79
CA LEU A 60 -12.35 -2.11 19.20
C LEU A 60 -12.12 -0.66 19.63
N PRO A 61 -12.43 -0.31 20.88
CA PRO A 61 -12.11 1.00 21.41
C PRO A 61 -10.59 1.24 21.40
N VAL A 62 -10.19 2.47 21.10
CA VAL A 62 -8.78 2.90 21.12
C VAL A 62 -8.25 2.92 22.56
N GLY A 63 -7.03 2.49 22.77
CA GLY A 63 -6.35 2.54 24.05
C GLY A 63 -6.29 3.96 24.62
N ARG A 64 -6.56 4.09 25.92
CA ARG A 64 -6.74 5.39 26.62
C ARG A 64 -5.44 6.16 26.78
N PHE A 65 -4.33 5.46 27.04
CA PHE A 65 -3.06 6.09 27.37
C PHE A 65 -2.14 6.23 26.16
N PRO A 66 -1.81 7.44 25.71
CA PRO A 66 -1.04 7.68 24.46
C PRO A 66 0.28 6.90 24.38
N VAL A 67 1.04 6.85 25.50
CA VAL A 67 2.37 6.21 25.54
C VAL A 67 2.32 4.69 25.36
N VAL A 68 1.28 4.03 25.89
CA VAL A 68 1.12 2.56 25.85
C VAL A 68 -0.02 2.11 24.95
N ARG A 69 -0.62 3.05 24.22
CA ARG A 69 -1.82 2.81 23.36
C ARG A 69 -1.66 1.61 22.45
N ALA A 70 -0.54 1.52 21.77
CA ALA A 70 -0.31 0.43 20.81
C ALA A 70 -0.28 -0.96 21.48
N PHE A 71 0.23 -1.06 22.70
CA PHE A 71 0.22 -2.30 23.47
C PHE A 71 -1.18 -2.62 24.02
N GLN A 72 -1.94 -1.59 24.41
CA GLN A 72 -3.34 -1.76 24.81
C GLN A 72 -4.21 -2.21 23.63
N ASP A 73 -4.03 -1.59 22.47
CA ASP A 73 -4.73 -1.98 21.24
C ASP A 73 -4.40 -3.43 20.88
N ALA A 74 -3.13 -3.82 20.91
CA ALA A 74 -2.71 -5.19 20.67
C ALA A 74 -3.30 -6.19 21.68
N ALA A 75 -3.36 -5.82 22.98
CA ALA A 75 -3.97 -6.65 24.01
C ALA A 75 -5.49 -6.80 23.83
N ASN A 76 -6.17 -5.72 23.42
CA ASN A 76 -7.60 -5.75 23.12
C ASN A 76 -7.89 -6.63 21.89
N ILE A 77 -7.11 -6.50 20.82
CA ILE A 77 -7.19 -7.37 19.65
C ILE A 77 -7.04 -8.83 20.07
N ALA A 78 -5.99 -9.15 20.86
CA ALA A 78 -5.73 -10.52 21.28
C ALA A 78 -6.90 -11.11 22.08
N ARG A 79 -7.44 -10.35 23.04
CA ARG A 79 -8.59 -10.81 23.87
C ARG A 79 -9.80 -11.12 23.01
N VAL A 80 -10.12 -10.25 22.05
CA VAL A 80 -11.31 -10.46 21.18
C VAL A 80 -11.09 -11.63 20.24
N VAL A 81 -9.93 -11.74 19.59
CA VAL A 81 -9.64 -12.86 18.69
C VAL A 81 -9.69 -14.21 19.43
N GLU A 82 -9.19 -14.27 20.66
CA GLU A 82 -9.23 -15.47 21.49
C GLU A 82 -10.63 -15.85 21.96
N SER A 83 -11.56 -14.89 22.01
CA SER A 83 -12.97 -15.12 22.36
C SER A 83 -13.86 -15.42 21.15
N LEU A 84 -13.32 -15.34 19.92
CA LEU A 84 -14.13 -15.67 18.72
C LEU A 84 -14.59 -17.14 18.75
N ASP A 85 -15.86 -17.33 18.43
CA ASP A 85 -16.47 -18.65 18.25
C ASP A 85 -17.16 -18.71 16.88
N PRO A 86 -16.73 -19.60 16.00
CA PRO A 86 -15.58 -20.50 16.13
C PRO A 86 -14.23 -19.75 16.03
N ARG A 87 -13.22 -20.31 16.68
CA ARG A 87 -11.84 -19.76 16.63
C ARG A 87 -11.30 -19.73 15.20
N PRO A 88 -10.48 -18.71 14.85
CA PRO A 88 -9.79 -18.67 13.55
C PRO A 88 -8.79 -19.81 13.38
N ASP A 89 -8.66 -20.29 12.14
CA ASP A 89 -7.64 -21.27 11.76
C ASP A 89 -6.29 -20.59 11.48
N ALA A 90 -6.30 -19.30 11.07
CA ALA A 90 -5.10 -18.48 10.84
C ALA A 90 -5.37 -16.98 11.06
N LEU A 91 -4.30 -16.23 11.36
CA LEU A 91 -4.29 -14.80 11.56
C LEU A 91 -3.50 -14.12 10.45
N LEU A 92 -4.13 -13.21 9.70
CA LEU A 92 -3.49 -12.37 8.70
C LEU A 92 -3.30 -10.97 9.27
N CYS A 93 -2.07 -10.64 9.68
CA CYS A 93 -1.74 -9.42 10.39
C CYS A 93 -1.19 -8.37 9.43
N PHE A 94 -1.98 -7.36 9.10
CA PHE A 94 -1.54 -6.23 8.28
C PHE A 94 -0.72 -5.26 9.11
N GLN A 95 0.55 -5.08 8.78
CA GLN A 95 1.59 -4.34 9.47
C GLN A 95 2.20 -5.10 10.68
N THR A 96 3.46 -4.79 10.94
CA THR A 96 4.26 -5.46 11.98
C THR A 96 3.85 -5.02 13.39
N PHE A 97 3.71 -3.70 13.58
CA PHE A 97 3.36 -3.14 14.88
C PHE A 97 1.86 -3.31 15.16
N VAL A 98 1.41 -3.27 16.36
CA VAL A 98 0.03 -3.53 16.81
C VAL A 98 -0.52 -4.89 16.33
N SER A 99 -0.89 -5.03 15.05
CA SER A 99 -1.52 -6.25 14.53
C SER A 99 -0.56 -7.45 14.46
N GLY A 100 0.65 -7.27 13.96
CA GLY A 100 1.68 -8.33 13.96
C GLY A 100 2.08 -8.74 15.39
N TYR A 101 2.29 -7.76 16.26
CA TYR A 101 2.59 -8.02 17.67
C TYR A 101 1.44 -8.75 18.38
N ALA A 102 0.18 -8.34 18.14
CA ALA A 102 -0.99 -9.05 18.66
C ALA A 102 -1.07 -10.48 18.13
N GLY A 103 -0.92 -10.66 16.81
CA GLY A 103 -0.97 -11.97 16.15
C GLY A 103 0.06 -12.95 16.71
N VAL A 104 1.31 -12.54 16.87
CA VAL A 104 2.37 -13.37 17.44
C VAL A 104 2.07 -13.73 18.91
N ARG A 105 1.50 -12.84 19.69
CA ARG A 105 1.07 -13.14 21.07
C ARG A 105 -0.05 -14.17 21.10
N ILE A 106 -1.04 -14.05 20.21
CA ILE A 106 -2.11 -15.04 20.07
C ILE A 106 -1.52 -16.38 19.68
N GLN A 107 -0.67 -16.41 18.65
CA GLN A 107 0.02 -17.64 18.20
C GLN A 107 0.72 -18.35 19.35
N LYS A 108 1.48 -17.63 20.18
CA LYS A 108 2.20 -18.22 21.33
C LYS A 108 1.28 -18.83 22.39
N ARG A 109 0.06 -18.31 22.54
CA ARG A 109 -0.90 -18.77 23.57
C ARG A 109 -1.83 -19.85 23.07
N THR A 110 -2.17 -19.82 21.80
CA THR A 110 -3.26 -20.65 21.23
C THR A 110 -2.80 -21.64 20.18
N GLY A 111 -1.58 -21.47 19.64
CA GLY A 111 -1.08 -22.23 18.49
C GLY A 111 -1.60 -21.77 17.13
N ILE A 112 -2.55 -20.82 17.06
CA ILE A 112 -3.10 -20.31 15.79
C ILE A 112 -1.99 -19.59 15.02
N PRO A 113 -1.65 -20.00 13.77
CA PRO A 113 -0.54 -19.42 13.02
C PRO A 113 -0.80 -17.94 12.67
N ALA A 114 0.20 -17.09 12.92
CA ALA A 114 0.19 -15.67 12.57
C ALA A 114 1.08 -15.40 11.35
N LEU A 115 0.46 -14.89 10.28
CA LEU A 115 1.12 -14.41 9.09
C LEU A 115 1.24 -12.89 9.21
N VAL A 116 2.47 -12.36 9.30
CA VAL A 116 2.72 -10.93 9.46
C VAL A 116 3.07 -10.32 8.11
N TRP A 117 2.23 -9.40 7.64
CA TRP A 117 2.39 -8.77 6.34
C TRP A 117 2.98 -7.38 6.44
N ILE A 118 4.21 -7.23 6.01
CA ILE A 118 4.91 -5.95 5.93
C ILE A 118 4.32 -5.13 4.77
N ARG A 119 3.85 -3.91 5.07
CA ARG A 119 3.08 -3.09 4.12
C ARG A 119 3.83 -1.88 3.56
N GLY A 120 5.03 -1.61 4.02
CA GLY A 120 5.80 -0.49 3.54
C GLY A 120 7.24 -0.46 4.04
N GLU A 121 8.07 0.28 3.33
CA GLU A 121 9.50 0.42 3.62
C GLU A 121 9.77 0.94 5.05
N GLY A 122 8.90 1.82 5.57
CA GLY A 122 9.02 2.35 6.92
C GLY A 122 8.98 1.31 8.04
N GLU A 123 8.44 0.11 7.77
CA GLU A 123 8.42 -0.96 8.77
C GLU A 123 9.77 -1.66 8.91
N TYR A 124 10.57 -1.77 7.85
CA TYR A 124 11.86 -2.49 7.88
C TYR A 124 13.08 -1.57 7.81
N ARG A 125 12.94 -0.27 7.68
CA ARG A 125 14.04 0.69 7.88
C ARG A 125 14.41 0.83 9.34
N LEU A 126 15.02 -0.22 9.90
CA LEU A 126 15.30 -0.35 11.35
C LEU A 126 16.23 0.76 11.87
N ALA A 127 17.12 1.28 11.05
CA ALA A 127 18.03 2.35 11.42
C ALA A 127 17.31 3.67 11.77
N GLN A 128 16.13 3.91 11.20
CA GLN A 128 15.40 5.18 11.34
C GLN A 128 14.49 5.24 12.56
N SER A 129 14.21 4.11 13.22
CA SER A 129 13.31 4.03 14.37
C SER A 129 13.86 3.09 15.44
N PRO A 130 14.37 3.62 16.56
CA PRO A 130 14.86 2.80 17.68
C PRO A 130 13.81 1.83 18.23
N GLY A 131 12.54 2.24 18.31
CA GLY A 131 11.44 1.38 18.73
C GLY A 131 11.18 0.23 17.75
N ALA A 132 11.14 0.51 16.44
CA ALA A 132 11.01 -0.50 15.41
C ALA A 132 12.20 -1.48 15.43
N ARG A 133 13.43 -0.95 15.58
CA ARG A 133 14.65 -1.76 15.66
C ARG A 133 14.61 -2.77 16.84
N ALA A 134 14.05 -2.37 17.97
CA ALA A 134 13.93 -3.22 19.14
C ALA A 134 12.83 -4.29 18.99
N MET A 135 11.72 -3.98 18.34
CA MET A 135 10.50 -4.80 18.36
C MET A 135 10.22 -5.58 17.08
N HIS A 136 10.40 -4.96 15.92
CA HIS A 136 9.98 -5.56 14.66
C HIS A 136 10.72 -6.88 14.35
N PRO A 137 12.05 -6.99 14.53
CA PRO A 137 12.75 -8.26 14.33
C PRO A 137 12.20 -9.41 15.19
N ALA A 138 11.83 -9.14 16.45
CA ALA A 138 11.25 -10.16 17.32
C ALA A 138 9.86 -10.62 16.82
N VAL A 139 9.03 -9.72 16.32
CA VAL A 139 7.74 -10.07 15.72
C VAL A 139 7.94 -10.93 14.47
N TRP A 140 8.85 -10.58 13.58
CA TRP A 140 9.13 -11.36 12.37
C TRP A 140 9.76 -12.70 12.69
N ARG A 141 10.67 -12.78 13.68
CA ARG A 141 11.24 -14.05 14.16
C ARG A 141 10.17 -15.00 14.64
N ASP A 142 9.21 -14.51 15.39
CA ASP A 142 8.23 -15.34 16.10
C ASP A 142 6.98 -15.63 15.26
N ALA A 143 6.71 -14.88 14.19
CA ALA A 143 5.62 -15.15 13.24
C ALA A 143 5.79 -16.50 12.54
N ARG A 144 4.69 -17.17 12.21
CA ARG A 144 4.69 -18.39 11.38
C ARG A 144 5.27 -18.11 9.99
N THR A 145 4.84 -17.02 9.37
CA THR A 145 5.26 -16.56 8.04
C THR A 145 5.36 -15.05 8.03
N VAL A 146 6.31 -14.51 7.28
CA VAL A 146 6.45 -13.09 7.00
C VAL A 146 6.10 -12.84 5.55
N LEU A 147 5.08 -12.03 5.31
CA LEU A 147 4.65 -11.65 3.97
C LEU A 147 5.21 -10.28 3.62
N ILE A 148 5.61 -10.12 2.36
CA ILE A 148 6.07 -8.85 1.81
C ILE A 148 5.50 -8.65 0.41
N GLN A 149 5.47 -7.41 -0.08
CA GLN A 149 4.77 -7.08 -1.30
C GLN A 149 5.58 -7.27 -2.58
N THR A 150 6.93 -7.19 -2.50
CA THR A 150 7.84 -7.27 -3.66
C THR A 150 9.12 -8.02 -3.30
N GLU A 151 9.77 -8.61 -4.29
CA GLU A 151 11.09 -9.26 -4.13
C GLU A 151 12.15 -8.26 -3.65
N GLU A 152 12.16 -7.05 -4.21
CA GLU A 152 13.09 -5.98 -3.82
C GLU A 152 12.88 -5.54 -2.37
N GLY A 153 11.62 -5.47 -1.93
CA GLY A 153 11.27 -5.23 -0.53
C GLY A 153 11.79 -6.33 0.37
N GLY A 154 11.66 -7.60 -0.05
CA GLY A 154 12.21 -8.76 0.64
C GLY A 154 13.74 -8.69 0.76
N ALA A 155 14.42 -8.43 -0.34
CA ALA A 155 15.86 -8.26 -0.34
C ALA A 155 16.32 -7.08 0.54
N ALA A 156 15.56 -5.98 0.55
CA ALA A 156 15.87 -4.82 1.40
C ALA A 156 15.67 -5.15 2.88
N LEU A 157 14.59 -5.85 3.25
CA LEU A 157 14.36 -6.34 4.60
C LEU A 157 15.52 -7.23 5.07
N LEU A 158 15.96 -8.18 4.24
CA LEU A 158 17.05 -9.10 4.60
C LEU A 158 18.37 -8.36 4.78
N ARG A 159 18.65 -7.31 3.99
CA ARG A 159 19.82 -6.44 4.18
C ARG A 159 19.75 -5.66 5.50
N GLU A 160 18.59 -5.14 5.87
CA GLU A 160 18.41 -4.45 7.16
C GLU A 160 18.57 -5.42 8.34
N LEU A 161 18.04 -6.63 8.23
CA LEU A 161 18.23 -7.66 9.25
C LEU A 161 19.68 -8.10 9.35
N GLU A 162 20.42 -8.21 8.25
CA GLU A 162 21.85 -8.53 8.30
C GLU A 162 22.64 -7.50 9.10
N ARG A 163 22.31 -6.21 8.92
CA ARG A 163 23.02 -5.12 9.61
C ARG A 163 22.65 -4.99 11.08
N HIS A 164 21.40 -5.26 11.44
CA HIS A 164 20.85 -4.90 12.75
C HIS A 164 20.41 -6.07 13.63
N ALA A 165 20.14 -7.23 13.02
CA ALA A 165 19.67 -8.43 13.71
C ALA A 165 20.00 -9.71 12.92
N PRO A 166 21.29 -10.04 12.69
CA PRO A 166 21.69 -11.15 11.79
C PRO A 166 21.18 -12.51 12.24
N ALA A 167 21.03 -12.74 13.54
CA ALA A 167 20.43 -13.98 14.05
C ALA A 167 18.94 -14.10 13.65
N VAL A 168 18.22 -13.00 13.56
CA VAL A 168 16.82 -12.97 13.13
C VAL A 168 16.70 -13.19 11.62
N ARG A 169 17.64 -12.67 10.82
CA ARG A 169 17.66 -12.88 9.38
C ARG A 169 17.60 -14.38 9.03
N ARG A 170 18.43 -15.20 9.67
CA ARG A 170 18.47 -16.65 9.42
C ARG A 170 17.13 -17.35 9.66
N VAL A 171 16.33 -16.84 10.58
CA VAL A 171 14.99 -17.36 10.90
C VAL A 171 13.92 -16.82 9.97
N VAL A 172 14.06 -15.58 9.51
CA VAL A 172 13.06 -14.91 8.67
C VAL A 172 13.17 -15.30 7.21
N GLU A 173 14.39 -15.40 6.69
CA GLU A 173 14.67 -15.68 5.26
C GLU A 173 13.92 -16.91 4.72
N PRO A 174 13.91 -18.11 5.36
CA PRO A 174 13.21 -19.29 4.85
C PRO A 174 11.68 -19.23 4.92
N LYS A 175 11.11 -18.28 5.61
CA LYS A 175 9.65 -18.09 5.75
C LYS A 175 9.14 -16.73 5.22
N LEU A 176 10.01 -16.04 4.48
CA LEU A 176 9.66 -14.81 3.80
C LEU A 176 8.98 -15.13 2.46
N VAL A 177 7.74 -14.70 2.30
CA VAL A 177 6.95 -14.99 1.09
C VAL A 177 6.46 -13.69 0.46
N VAL A 178 6.62 -13.59 -0.86
CA VAL A 178 6.14 -12.43 -1.62
C VAL A 178 4.69 -12.63 -2.03
N VAL A 179 3.82 -11.79 -1.49
CA VAL A 179 2.42 -11.68 -1.89
C VAL A 179 2.14 -10.20 -2.20
N PRO A 180 1.98 -9.84 -3.47
CA PRO A 180 1.77 -8.44 -3.87
C PRO A 180 0.37 -7.94 -3.51
N ASN A 181 0.14 -6.64 -3.74
CA ASN A 181 -1.20 -6.07 -3.71
C ASN A 181 -2.02 -6.62 -4.87
N GLY A 182 -3.31 -6.88 -4.62
CA GLY A 182 -4.26 -7.15 -5.67
C GLY A 182 -4.95 -5.87 -6.15
N LEU A 183 -5.43 -5.89 -7.39
CA LEU A 183 -6.22 -4.79 -7.93
C LEU A 183 -7.39 -5.30 -8.79
N ASP A 184 -8.44 -4.48 -8.88
CA ASP A 184 -9.53 -4.66 -9.83
C ASP A 184 -9.15 -4.00 -11.15
N LEU A 185 -9.18 -4.77 -12.22
CA LEU A 185 -8.90 -4.23 -13.55
C LEU A 185 -10.14 -3.54 -14.10
N PRO A 186 -10.03 -2.32 -14.65
CA PRO A 186 -11.11 -1.73 -15.42
C PRO A 186 -11.42 -2.59 -16.64
N GLU A 187 -12.68 -2.59 -17.09
CA GLU A 187 -13.06 -3.27 -18.33
C GLU A 187 -12.22 -2.74 -19.48
N ARG A 188 -11.80 -3.62 -20.40
CA ARG A 188 -10.93 -3.24 -21.54
C ARG A 188 -11.50 -2.09 -22.38
N ARG A 189 -12.83 -2.08 -22.59
CA ARG A 189 -13.53 -1.00 -23.32
C ARG A 189 -13.47 0.37 -22.62
N ALA A 190 -13.25 0.40 -21.30
CA ALA A 190 -13.11 1.65 -20.53
C ALA A 190 -11.69 2.23 -20.59
N VAL A 191 -10.70 1.44 -21.05
CA VAL A 191 -9.31 1.87 -21.18
C VAL A 191 -9.10 2.53 -22.53
N THR A 192 -9.06 3.85 -22.52
CA THR A 192 -8.78 4.65 -23.72
C THR A 192 -7.29 5.02 -23.79
N PRO A 193 -6.74 5.33 -24.98
CA PRO A 193 -5.41 5.90 -25.08
C PRO A 193 -5.23 7.13 -24.17
N PRO A 194 -4.02 7.39 -23.67
CA PRO A 194 -3.76 8.58 -22.88
C PRO A 194 -4.13 9.86 -23.63
N PRO A 195 -4.95 10.76 -23.06
CA PRO A 195 -5.32 12.00 -23.75
C PRO A 195 -4.10 12.92 -23.88
N PRO A 196 -3.70 13.37 -25.07
CA PRO A 196 -2.44 14.11 -25.28
C PRO A 196 -2.34 15.40 -24.46
N ARG A 197 -3.48 16.04 -24.19
CA ARG A 197 -3.58 17.30 -23.42
C ARG A 197 -4.22 17.13 -22.05
N GLY A 198 -4.39 15.90 -21.58
CA GLY A 198 -4.91 15.62 -20.25
C GLY A 198 -3.95 16.12 -19.15
N PRO A 199 -4.43 16.29 -17.91
CA PRO A 199 -3.57 16.67 -16.79
C PRO A 199 -2.58 15.57 -16.46
N ILE A 200 -1.45 15.96 -15.87
CA ILE A 200 -0.60 15.06 -15.10
C ILE A 200 -1.35 14.74 -13.81
N LEU A 201 -1.36 13.48 -13.38
CA LEU A 201 -2.00 13.10 -12.12
C LEU A 201 -0.95 12.61 -11.12
N SER A 202 -1.07 13.02 -9.86
CA SER A 202 -0.37 12.40 -8.74
C SER A 202 -1.36 12.06 -7.63
N VAL A 203 -1.33 10.80 -7.17
CA VAL A 203 -2.26 10.28 -6.17
C VAL A 203 -1.49 9.82 -4.94
N GLY A 204 -1.87 10.31 -3.77
CA GLY A 204 -1.28 9.89 -2.52
C GLY A 204 -1.47 10.86 -1.37
N ARG A 205 -1.01 10.47 -0.18
CA ARG A 205 -1.05 11.35 0.98
C ARG A 205 -0.16 12.59 0.74
N LEU A 206 -0.61 13.75 1.16
CA LEU A 206 0.17 14.98 1.08
C LEU A 206 1.12 15.07 2.29
N ILE A 207 2.22 14.31 2.20
CA ILE A 207 3.32 14.23 3.18
C ILE A 207 4.66 14.39 2.46
N PRO A 208 5.74 14.80 3.16
CA PRO A 208 7.04 15.10 2.53
C PRO A 208 7.61 13.93 1.72
N GLU A 209 7.41 12.70 2.20
CA GLU A 209 7.92 11.47 1.59
C GLU A 209 7.38 11.22 0.17
N LYS A 210 6.19 11.73 -0.13
CA LYS A 210 5.53 11.55 -1.43
C LYS A 210 6.00 12.51 -2.52
N GLY A 211 6.80 13.54 -2.17
CA GLY A 211 7.43 14.42 -3.13
C GLY A 211 6.48 15.21 -4.04
N MET A 212 5.27 15.55 -3.53
CA MET A 212 4.28 16.32 -4.32
C MET A 212 4.81 17.68 -4.77
N ASP A 213 5.72 18.28 -4.01
CA ASP A 213 6.44 19.51 -4.38
C ASP A 213 7.30 19.33 -5.64
N LEU A 214 7.97 18.18 -5.80
CA LEU A 214 8.72 17.87 -7.02
C LEU A 214 7.79 17.73 -8.24
N ALA A 215 6.60 17.15 -8.05
CA ALA A 215 5.59 17.03 -9.10
C ALA A 215 5.05 18.41 -9.52
N ILE A 216 4.82 19.33 -8.56
CA ILE A 216 4.43 20.72 -8.84
C ILE A 216 5.50 21.42 -9.67
N ASP A 217 6.77 21.36 -9.24
CA ASP A 217 7.86 22.03 -9.94
C ASP A 217 8.08 21.47 -11.36
N ALA A 218 7.94 20.16 -11.51
CA ALA A 218 8.07 19.52 -12.82
C ALA A 218 6.91 19.95 -13.76
N ALA A 219 5.68 20.02 -13.25
CA ALA A 219 4.53 20.47 -14.03
C ALA A 219 4.64 21.96 -14.40
N LEU A 220 5.12 22.81 -13.47
CA LEU A 220 5.39 24.23 -13.70
C LEU A 220 6.40 24.42 -14.84
N ALA A 221 7.52 23.69 -14.80
CA ALA A 221 8.56 23.78 -15.85
C ALA A 221 8.06 23.41 -17.26
N LEU A 222 6.90 22.75 -17.34
CA LEU A 222 6.24 22.37 -18.60
C LEU A 222 5.01 23.23 -18.93
N SER A 223 4.64 24.17 -18.05
CA SER A 223 3.37 24.88 -18.11
C SER A 223 2.19 23.90 -18.29
N ALA A 224 2.24 22.76 -17.60
CA ALA A 224 1.29 21.65 -17.77
C ALA A 224 0.33 21.57 -16.58
N PRO A 225 -0.98 21.28 -16.83
CA PRO A 225 -1.93 21.11 -15.74
C PRO A 225 -1.59 19.87 -14.91
N LEU A 226 -1.62 20.00 -13.58
CA LEU A 226 -1.39 18.95 -12.62
C LEU A 226 -2.62 18.77 -11.71
N THR A 227 -3.05 17.54 -11.50
CA THR A 227 -4.03 17.20 -10.47
C THR A 227 -3.35 16.43 -9.34
N LEU A 228 -3.47 16.95 -8.12
CA LEU A 228 -3.04 16.27 -6.89
C LEU A 228 -4.27 15.70 -6.18
N ALA A 229 -4.39 14.38 -6.14
CA ALA A 229 -5.48 13.69 -5.46
C ALA A 229 -4.99 13.07 -4.16
N GLY A 230 -5.44 13.62 -3.04
CA GLY A 230 -5.07 13.18 -1.70
C GLY A 230 -5.21 14.26 -0.65
N ALA A 231 -5.06 13.86 0.60
CA ALA A 231 -5.06 14.73 1.76
C ALA A 231 -3.80 14.53 2.60
N GLY A 232 -3.46 15.51 3.42
CA GLY A 232 -2.32 15.42 4.33
C GLY A 232 -1.86 16.78 4.87
N PRO A 233 -0.96 16.78 5.84
CA PRO A 233 -0.50 17.99 6.53
C PRO A 233 0.24 18.97 5.61
N GLU A 234 0.82 18.52 4.50
CA GLU A 234 1.55 19.36 3.55
C GLU A 234 0.64 20.22 2.64
N ARG A 235 -0.70 20.03 2.70
CA ARG A 235 -1.64 20.68 1.79
C ARG A 235 -1.43 22.19 1.69
N ALA A 236 -1.43 22.89 2.81
CA ALA A 236 -1.29 24.35 2.84
C ALA A 236 0.05 24.82 2.25
N ARG A 237 1.14 24.10 2.55
CA ARG A 237 2.49 24.38 2.00
C ARG A 237 2.53 24.18 0.49
N LEU A 238 1.92 23.12 -0.01
CA LEU A 238 1.87 22.81 -1.44
C LEU A 238 0.99 23.80 -2.22
N GLU A 239 -0.15 24.21 -1.65
CA GLU A 239 -1.01 25.25 -2.23
C GLU A 239 -0.28 26.60 -2.30
N ALA A 240 0.40 27.01 -1.23
CA ALA A 240 1.22 28.23 -1.22
C ALA A 240 2.32 28.18 -2.29
N ARG A 241 3.00 27.03 -2.46
CA ARG A 241 4.02 26.82 -3.50
C ARG A 241 3.44 26.98 -4.90
N ALA A 242 2.32 26.31 -5.18
CA ALA A 242 1.67 26.37 -6.48
C ALA A 242 1.21 27.78 -6.83
N ASN A 243 0.59 28.50 -5.87
CA ASN A 243 0.13 29.87 -6.04
C ASN A 243 1.28 30.85 -6.27
N HIS A 244 2.34 30.76 -5.47
CA HIS A 244 3.52 31.64 -5.63
C HIS A 244 4.17 31.47 -7.01
N ALA A 245 4.26 30.24 -7.49
CA ALA A 245 4.81 29.91 -8.79
C ALA A 245 3.81 30.11 -9.96
N ARG A 246 2.54 30.42 -9.69
CA ARG A 246 1.44 30.46 -10.66
C ARG A 246 1.31 29.17 -11.47
N ALA A 247 1.54 28.03 -10.83
CA ALA A 247 1.40 26.71 -11.44
C ALA A 247 -0.08 26.33 -11.57
N ASP A 248 -0.46 25.73 -12.70
CA ASP A 248 -1.80 25.19 -12.91
C ASP A 248 -1.99 23.87 -12.15
N VAL A 249 -2.32 23.95 -10.86
CA VAL A 249 -2.45 22.80 -9.96
C VAL A 249 -3.85 22.73 -9.37
N ARG A 250 -4.55 21.65 -9.66
CA ARG A 250 -5.82 21.30 -9.04
C ARG A 250 -5.57 20.40 -7.83
N PHE A 251 -5.92 20.86 -6.64
CA PHE A 251 -5.95 20.08 -5.40
C PHE A 251 -7.32 19.41 -5.25
N ALA A 252 -7.45 18.15 -5.65
CA ALA A 252 -8.72 17.41 -5.61
C ALA A 252 -9.13 16.99 -4.20
N GLY A 253 -8.23 17.12 -3.21
CA GLY A 253 -8.47 16.64 -1.86
C GLY A 253 -8.50 15.12 -1.79
N PHE A 254 -9.10 14.60 -0.73
CA PHE A 254 -9.39 13.17 -0.65
C PHE A 254 -10.41 12.76 -1.72
N VAL A 255 -10.05 11.78 -2.54
CA VAL A 255 -10.92 11.22 -3.58
C VAL A 255 -11.22 9.77 -3.21
N PRO A 256 -12.49 9.37 -3.03
CA PRO A 256 -12.87 7.99 -2.83
C PRO A 256 -12.34 7.08 -3.95
N HIS A 257 -11.93 5.86 -3.61
CA HIS A 257 -11.30 4.94 -4.57
C HIS A 257 -12.14 4.74 -5.85
N ALA A 258 -13.45 4.56 -5.70
CA ALA A 258 -14.37 4.43 -6.85
C ALA A 258 -14.34 5.65 -7.80
N SER A 259 -14.02 6.84 -7.28
CA SER A 259 -13.96 8.09 -8.06
C SER A 259 -12.58 8.34 -8.68
N LEU A 260 -11.52 7.63 -8.23
CA LEU A 260 -10.18 7.74 -8.79
C LEU A 260 -10.13 7.22 -10.24
N ALA A 261 -10.98 6.27 -10.60
CA ALA A 261 -11.11 5.73 -11.94
C ALA A 261 -11.23 6.83 -13.00
N ARG A 262 -12.06 7.84 -12.74
CA ARG A 262 -12.23 8.99 -13.63
C ARG A 262 -10.94 9.80 -13.77
N LEU A 263 -10.23 10.07 -12.68
CA LEU A 263 -8.98 10.82 -12.72
C LEU A 263 -7.89 10.09 -13.51
N TYR A 264 -7.79 8.76 -13.34
CA TYR A 264 -6.89 7.95 -14.16
C TYR A 264 -7.28 7.99 -15.65
N ALA A 265 -8.55 7.84 -15.97
CA ALA A 265 -9.03 7.86 -17.36
C ALA A 265 -8.77 9.22 -18.05
N GLU A 266 -8.92 10.33 -17.32
CA GLU A 266 -8.74 11.69 -17.83
C GLU A 266 -7.26 12.14 -17.87
N SER A 267 -6.36 11.44 -17.16
CA SER A 267 -4.94 11.83 -17.10
C SER A 267 -4.14 11.37 -18.33
N ARG A 268 -3.20 12.21 -18.77
CA ARG A 268 -2.23 11.83 -19.82
C ARG A 268 -1.13 10.90 -19.30
N CYS A 269 -0.76 11.06 -18.05
CA CYS A 269 0.22 10.22 -17.34
C CYS A 269 0.07 10.38 -15.83
N VAL A 270 0.69 9.45 -15.08
CA VAL A 270 0.71 9.51 -13.61
C VAL A 270 2.14 9.63 -13.12
N VAL A 271 2.38 10.54 -12.18
CA VAL A 271 3.69 10.75 -11.57
C VAL A 271 3.70 10.32 -10.10
N LEU A 272 4.71 9.53 -9.72
CA LEU A 272 5.05 9.20 -8.34
C LEU A 272 6.45 9.72 -8.03
N ALA A 273 6.53 10.90 -7.43
CA ALA A 273 7.78 11.57 -7.10
C ALA A 273 8.31 11.22 -5.71
N ALA A 274 7.98 10.03 -5.19
CA ALA A 274 8.29 9.64 -3.82
C ALA A 274 9.80 9.66 -3.54
N ARG A 275 10.18 10.21 -2.38
CA ARG A 275 11.57 10.22 -1.91
C ARG A 275 11.95 8.90 -1.25
N HIS A 276 11.01 8.28 -0.56
CA HIS A 276 11.13 6.98 0.12
C HIS A 276 9.76 6.49 0.64
N GLY A 277 9.72 5.34 1.31
CA GLY A 277 8.56 4.88 2.07
C GLY A 277 7.53 4.05 1.30
N GLU A 278 7.76 3.74 0.03
CA GLU A 278 6.84 2.90 -0.76
C GLU A 278 7.14 1.40 -0.56
N GLY A 279 6.07 0.65 -0.29
CA GLY A 279 6.10 -0.82 -0.39
C GLY A 279 5.81 -1.25 -1.83
N LEU A 280 4.54 -1.42 -2.17
CA LEU A 280 4.07 -1.56 -3.56
C LEU A 280 3.01 -0.47 -3.78
N PRO A 281 3.29 0.58 -4.59
CA PRO A 281 2.42 1.75 -4.67
C PRO A 281 1.14 1.47 -5.45
N ASN A 282 0.00 1.39 -4.74
CA ASN A 282 -1.32 1.16 -5.35
C ASN A 282 -1.62 2.17 -6.46
N ALA A 283 -1.28 3.45 -6.25
CA ALA A 283 -1.55 4.50 -7.23
C ALA A 283 -0.87 4.25 -8.58
N LEU A 284 0.33 3.65 -8.60
CA LEU A 284 0.97 3.23 -9.85
C LEU A 284 0.28 2.00 -10.45
N LEU A 285 -0.02 0.99 -9.64
CA LEU A 285 -0.75 -0.19 -10.12
C LEU A 285 -2.09 0.19 -10.76
N GLU A 286 -2.84 1.08 -10.11
CA GLU A 286 -4.11 1.60 -10.60
C GLU A 286 -3.93 2.38 -11.90
N ALA A 287 -2.94 3.29 -11.97
CA ALA A 287 -2.60 4.00 -13.19
C ALA A 287 -2.27 3.06 -14.35
N MET A 288 -1.43 2.07 -14.06
CA MET A 288 -1.03 1.04 -15.03
C MET A 288 -2.23 0.21 -15.50
N ALA A 289 -3.16 -0.12 -14.60
CA ALA A 289 -4.41 -0.79 -14.97
C ALA A 289 -5.27 0.03 -15.94
N TRP A 290 -5.22 1.36 -15.84
CA TRP A 290 -5.88 2.27 -16.79
C TRP A 290 -5.05 2.53 -18.06
N GLY A 291 -3.93 1.82 -18.25
CA GLY A 291 -3.05 2.01 -19.41
C GLY A 291 -2.38 3.39 -19.42
N ARG A 292 -2.25 4.03 -18.27
CA ARG A 292 -1.54 5.32 -18.19
C ARG A 292 -0.04 5.09 -18.12
N PRO A 293 0.75 5.78 -18.95
CA PRO A 293 2.19 5.79 -18.78
C PRO A 293 2.52 6.40 -17.41
N VAL A 294 3.47 5.80 -16.71
CA VAL A 294 3.89 6.24 -15.37
C VAL A 294 5.30 6.81 -15.40
N VAL A 295 5.52 7.88 -14.63
CA VAL A 295 6.85 8.42 -14.34
C VAL A 295 7.07 8.29 -12.84
N ALA A 296 8.12 7.59 -12.43
CA ALA A 296 8.33 7.30 -11.02
C ALA A 296 9.80 7.47 -10.60
N THR A 297 10.01 7.75 -9.33
CA THR A 297 11.33 7.77 -8.72
C THR A 297 11.74 6.39 -8.22
N PRO A 298 13.06 6.05 -8.16
CA PRO A 298 13.57 4.70 -7.93
C PRO A 298 13.51 4.26 -6.45
N VAL A 299 12.35 4.39 -5.80
CA VAL A 299 12.13 3.86 -4.44
C VAL A 299 11.88 2.35 -4.47
N ALA A 300 12.03 1.68 -3.34
CA ALA A 300 12.03 0.22 -3.26
C ALA A 300 10.82 -0.43 -3.95
N GLY A 301 9.59 0.03 -3.68
CA GLY A 301 8.38 -0.54 -4.27
C GLY A 301 8.18 -0.22 -5.77
N VAL A 302 8.92 0.72 -6.32
CA VAL A 302 8.87 1.08 -7.74
C VAL A 302 9.79 0.18 -8.56
N ARG A 303 11.00 -0.14 -8.05
CA ARG A 303 12.02 -0.88 -8.79
C ARG A 303 11.56 -2.25 -9.27
N GLY A 304 10.70 -2.93 -8.50
CA GLY A 304 10.15 -4.23 -8.90
C GLY A 304 8.87 -4.14 -9.74
N LEU A 305 8.28 -2.95 -9.86
CA LEU A 305 7.04 -2.73 -10.59
C LEU A 305 7.29 -2.05 -11.95
N VAL A 306 8.10 -0.99 -11.95
CA VAL A 306 8.33 -0.17 -13.15
C VAL A 306 9.67 -0.52 -13.78
N ARG A 307 9.63 -1.03 -15.01
CA ARG A 307 10.79 -1.25 -15.87
C ARG A 307 10.94 -0.06 -16.81
N ASP A 308 12.08 0.66 -16.65
CA ASP A 308 12.35 1.87 -17.42
C ASP A 308 12.32 1.62 -18.93
N GLY A 309 11.57 2.46 -19.66
CA GLY A 309 11.41 2.35 -21.09
C GLY A 309 10.48 1.23 -21.61
N GLU A 310 9.98 0.34 -20.72
CA GLU A 310 9.08 -0.77 -21.09
C GLU A 310 7.62 -0.51 -20.65
N ASN A 311 7.41 -0.20 -19.36
CA ASN A 311 6.09 0.01 -18.79
C ASN A 311 5.96 1.33 -18.00
N GLY A 312 6.98 2.19 -18.09
CA GLY A 312 7.07 3.49 -17.45
C GLY A 312 8.44 4.10 -17.62
N LEU A 313 8.66 5.26 -17.00
CA LEU A 313 9.97 5.91 -16.92
C LEU A 313 10.38 6.02 -15.46
N VAL A 314 11.65 5.69 -15.16
CA VAL A 314 12.22 5.76 -13.82
C VAL A 314 13.31 6.81 -13.82
N VAL A 315 13.15 7.87 -13.02
CA VAL A 315 14.04 9.02 -12.99
C VAL A 315 14.42 9.42 -11.57
N PRO A 316 15.55 10.10 -11.36
CA PRO A 316 15.93 10.64 -10.06
C PRO A 316 14.81 11.48 -9.41
N ALA A 317 14.76 11.54 -8.07
CA ALA A 317 13.81 12.35 -7.31
C ALA A 317 14.16 13.84 -7.35
N GLU A 318 14.18 14.39 -8.55
CA GLU A 318 14.53 15.77 -8.89
C GLU A 318 13.50 16.34 -9.85
N ALA A 319 13.10 17.59 -9.64
CA ALA A 319 12.06 18.24 -10.46
C ALA A 319 12.44 18.31 -11.93
N GLY A 320 13.73 18.59 -12.23
CA GLY A 320 14.24 18.65 -13.61
C GLY A 320 14.19 17.32 -14.34
N ALA A 321 14.55 16.21 -13.65
CA ALA A 321 14.48 14.87 -14.21
C ALA A 321 13.03 14.43 -14.48
N LEU A 322 12.12 14.72 -13.54
CA LEU A 322 10.68 14.48 -13.71
C LEU A 322 10.13 15.30 -14.89
N ALA A 323 10.47 16.61 -14.97
CA ALA A 323 10.06 17.46 -16.09
C ALA A 323 10.55 16.94 -17.44
N ALA A 324 11.79 16.50 -17.54
CA ALA A 324 12.35 15.94 -18.77
C ALA A 324 11.58 14.68 -19.21
N ALA A 325 11.30 13.75 -18.30
CA ALA A 325 10.51 12.55 -18.58
C ALA A 325 9.06 12.87 -19.00
N LEU A 326 8.41 13.79 -18.27
CA LEU A 326 7.06 14.22 -18.58
C LEU A 326 6.96 14.95 -19.94
N ARG A 327 7.99 15.76 -20.27
CA ARG A 327 8.09 16.42 -21.59
C ARG A 327 8.20 15.36 -22.69
N ARG A 328 9.09 14.39 -22.50
CA ARG A 328 9.30 13.29 -23.44
C ARG A 328 8.00 12.54 -23.75
N LEU A 329 7.17 12.26 -22.72
CA LEU A 329 5.84 11.64 -22.91
C LEU A 329 4.87 12.54 -23.69
N GLY A 330 5.01 13.86 -23.59
CA GLY A 330 4.21 14.82 -24.35
C GLY A 330 4.64 14.95 -25.81
N ASP A 331 5.94 14.91 -26.06
CA ASP A 331 6.55 15.12 -27.38
C ASP A 331 6.55 13.83 -28.22
N GLU A 332 6.52 12.64 -27.56
CA GLU A 332 6.56 11.32 -28.20
C GLU A 332 5.27 10.53 -27.90
N PRO A 333 4.14 10.76 -28.62
CA PRO A 333 2.86 10.06 -28.38
C PRO A 333 2.95 8.54 -28.52
N ASP A 334 3.76 8.06 -29.46
CA ASP A 334 3.98 6.61 -29.67
C ASP A 334 4.70 5.97 -28.47
N LEU A 335 5.64 6.67 -27.86
CA LEU A 335 6.28 6.25 -26.61
C LEU A 335 5.24 6.17 -25.50
N ALA A 336 4.42 7.20 -25.32
CA ALA A 336 3.39 7.23 -24.29
C ALA A 336 2.38 6.08 -24.46
N ALA A 337 1.95 5.81 -25.69
CA ALA A 337 1.05 4.70 -26.01
C ALA A 337 1.71 3.33 -25.72
N ARG A 338 2.96 3.14 -26.13
CA ARG A 338 3.72 1.90 -25.89
C ARG A 338 3.94 1.64 -24.40
N LEU A 339 4.35 2.66 -23.66
CA LEU A 339 4.52 2.55 -22.21
C LEU A 339 3.19 2.29 -21.50
N GLY A 340 2.10 2.91 -21.92
CA GLY A 340 0.76 2.67 -21.39
C GLY A 340 0.29 1.22 -21.63
N ALA A 341 0.56 0.66 -22.82
CA ALA A 341 0.27 -0.74 -23.12
C ALA A 341 1.11 -1.70 -22.25
N GLY A 342 2.42 -1.44 -22.08
CA GLY A 342 3.30 -2.19 -21.21
C GLY A 342 2.88 -2.10 -19.73
N ALA A 343 2.45 -0.91 -19.31
CA ALA A 343 1.87 -0.67 -17.99
C ALA A 343 0.63 -1.56 -17.76
N ARG A 344 -0.31 -1.55 -18.70
CA ARG A 344 -1.54 -2.38 -18.63
C ARG A 344 -1.20 -3.87 -18.54
N ALA A 345 -0.32 -4.36 -19.41
CA ALA A 345 0.11 -5.76 -19.38
C ALA A 345 0.73 -6.15 -18.05
N THR A 346 1.53 -5.25 -17.44
CA THR A 346 2.09 -5.46 -16.10
C THR A 346 0.99 -5.52 -15.04
N ALA A 347 0.04 -4.58 -15.05
CA ALA A 347 -1.06 -4.53 -14.08
C ALA A 347 -1.94 -5.78 -14.10
N GLU A 348 -2.10 -6.44 -15.26
CA GLU A 348 -2.86 -7.68 -15.39
C GLU A 348 -2.32 -8.81 -14.51
N SER A 349 -0.99 -8.85 -14.25
CA SER A 349 -0.38 -9.83 -13.36
C SER A 349 -0.73 -9.60 -11.88
N TYR A 350 -1.18 -8.41 -11.53
CA TYR A 350 -1.61 -8.01 -10.17
C TYR A 350 -3.14 -8.07 -9.99
N ALA A 351 -3.89 -8.52 -11.00
CA ALA A 351 -5.33 -8.74 -10.83
C ALA A 351 -5.61 -9.71 -9.68
N TRP A 352 -6.70 -9.50 -8.95
CA TRP A 352 -7.11 -10.37 -7.84
C TRP A 352 -7.12 -11.85 -8.23
N ALA A 353 -7.53 -12.17 -9.46
CA ALA A 353 -7.54 -13.55 -9.97
C ALA A 353 -6.17 -14.22 -9.96
N ASN A 354 -5.09 -13.42 -10.12
CA ASN A 354 -3.70 -13.91 -10.17
C ASN A 354 -3.01 -13.83 -8.80
N VAL A 355 -3.40 -12.88 -7.96
CA VAL A 355 -2.75 -12.65 -6.66
C VAL A 355 -3.37 -13.48 -5.54
N ARG A 356 -4.69 -13.63 -5.54
CA ARG A 356 -5.43 -14.37 -4.51
C ARG A 356 -4.94 -15.81 -4.32
N PRO A 357 -4.71 -16.64 -5.37
CA PRO A 357 -4.24 -18.00 -5.21
C PRO A 357 -2.90 -18.10 -4.46
N ARG A 358 -2.01 -17.09 -4.63
CA ARG A 358 -0.72 -17.07 -3.93
C ARG A 358 -0.90 -17.01 -2.41
N LEU A 359 -1.80 -16.16 -1.92
CA LEU A 359 -2.07 -16.08 -0.48
C LEU A 359 -2.81 -17.31 0.02
N GLU A 360 -3.78 -17.84 -0.74
CA GLU A 360 -4.53 -19.04 -0.37
C GLU A 360 -3.57 -20.23 -0.18
N THR A 361 -2.61 -20.45 -1.09
CA THR A 361 -1.57 -21.48 -0.95
C THR A 361 -0.75 -21.29 0.35
N VAL A 362 -0.36 -20.05 0.67
CA VAL A 362 0.37 -19.79 1.92
C VAL A 362 -0.48 -20.08 3.16
N LEU A 363 -1.75 -19.72 3.13
CA LEU A 363 -2.68 -19.99 4.22
C LEU A 363 -2.87 -21.50 4.43
N GLU A 364 -3.08 -22.25 3.36
CA GLU A 364 -3.21 -23.73 3.40
C GLU A 364 -1.96 -24.36 4.00
N TRP A 365 -0.77 -23.95 3.54
CA TRP A 365 0.51 -24.45 4.09
C TRP A 365 0.72 -24.10 5.55
N CYS A 366 0.23 -22.95 6.02
CA CYS A 366 0.38 -22.54 7.42
C CYS A 366 -0.55 -23.28 8.38
N VAL A 367 -1.71 -23.78 7.90
CA VAL A 367 -2.73 -24.46 8.69
C VAL A 367 -2.57 -25.99 8.65
N ALA A 368 -1.95 -26.52 7.60
CA ALA A 368 -1.57 -27.92 7.50
C ALA A 368 -0.48 -28.30 8.53
#